data_ac2d506f976c7127b434191ba739877b
#
_entry.id   ac2d506f976c7127b434191ba739877b
#
_cell.length_a   1.000
_cell.length_b   1.000
_cell.length_c   1.000
_cell.angle_alpha   90.00
_cell.angle_beta   90.00
_cell.angle_gamma   90.00
#
_symmetry.space_group_name_H-M   'P 1'
#
loop_
_entity.id
_entity.type
_entity.pdbx_description
1 polymer ?
#
loop_
_entity_poly.entity_id
_entity_poly.type
_entity_poly.pdbx_seq_one_letter_code
_entity_poly.pdbx_strand_id
1 'polypeptide(L)'
;MAGLVFYSSASGNTARFVARLGLPALRIPIRPADPMPAVDAPFVLICPTYADGQGRGAVPKPVIRFLNDPRRRALLRGVIGAGNRNFGATYALSARVIAEKCDVPVLWRFELAGTETDIQKVRAGLHQFRGLECLTV
;
A
#
# COMPACT_ATOMS: atom_id res chain seq x y z
N MET A 1 -16.47 0.43 6.95
CA MET A 1 -16.14 1.17 5.73
C MET A 1 -14.69 0.86 5.32
N ALA A 2 -14.47 0.59 4.04
CA ALA A 2 -13.11 0.30 3.57
C ALA A 2 -12.22 1.54 3.71
N GLY A 3 -10.99 1.34 4.14
CA GLY A 3 -10.04 2.41 4.38
C GLY A 3 -8.78 2.29 3.56
N LEU A 4 -7.90 3.26 3.74
CA LEU A 4 -6.55 3.25 3.19
C LEU A 4 -5.54 3.20 4.31
N VAL A 5 -4.52 2.36 4.14
CA VAL A 5 -3.35 2.32 5.01
C VAL A 5 -2.12 2.43 4.11
N PHE A 6 -1.14 3.22 4.51
CA PHE A 6 0.05 3.39 3.70
C PHE A 6 1.31 3.44 4.55
N TYR A 7 2.42 3.10 3.92
CA TYR A 7 3.75 3.33 4.46
C TYR A 7 4.51 4.25 3.53
N SER A 8 5.21 5.21 4.09
CA SER A 8 6.08 6.10 3.32
C SER A 8 7.40 6.25 4.06
N SER A 9 8.50 6.11 3.32
CA SER A 9 9.83 6.34 3.86
C SER A 9 10.08 7.83 4.10
N ALA A 10 11.27 8.14 4.61
CA ALA A 10 11.69 9.53 4.83
C ALA A 10 11.70 10.37 3.54
N SER A 11 11.87 9.73 2.36
CA SER A 11 11.81 10.45 1.09
C SER A 11 10.41 11.03 0.80
N GLY A 12 9.36 10.40 1.34
CA GLY A 12 8.03 10.96 1.30
C GLY A 12 7.27 10.80 -0.03
N ASN A 13 7.79 10.02 -0.98
CA ASN A 13 7.12 9.85 -2.27
C ASN A 13 5.73 9.26 -2.14
N THR A 14 5.59 8.19 -1.35
CA THR A 14 4.29 7.56 -1.14
C THR A 14 3.34 8.48 -0.37
N ALA A 15 3.85 9.21 0.63
CA ALA A 15 3.05 10.17 1.38
C ALA A 15 2.51 11.27 0.47
N ARG A 16 3.32 11.76 -0.47
CA ARG A 16 2.87 12.76 -1.44
C ARG A 16 1.78 12.22 -2.35
N PHE A 17 1.93 10.97 -2.79
CA PHE A 17 0.89 10.31 -3.59
C PHE A 17 -0.43 10.23 -2.83
N VAL A 18 -0.38 9.77 -1.59
CA VAL A 18 -1.58 9.62 -0.74
C VAL A 18 -2.24 10.98 -0.48
N ALA A 19 -1.44 12.02 -0.23
CA ALA A 19 -1.98 13.37 -0.03
C ALA A 19 -2.74 13.86 -1.26
N ARG A 20 -2.23 13.56 -2.46
CA ARG A 20 -2.87 13.95 -3.72
C ARG A 20 -4.16 13.17 -4.00
N LEU A 21 -4.30 11.96 -3.44
CA LEU A 21 -5.55 11.22 -3.55
C LEU A 21 -6.72 11.92 -2.84
N GLY A 22 -6.43 12.68 -1.79
CA GLY A 22 -7.46 13.40 -1.05
C GLY A 22 -8.41 12.52 -0.27
N LEU A 23 -8.00 11.28 0.06
CA LEU A 23 -8.83 10.33 0.79
C LEU A 23 -8.26 10.13 2.20
N PRO A 24 -9.10 9.85 3.20
CA PRO A 24 -8.61 9.52 4.54
C PRO A 24 -7.71 8.30 4.50
N ALA A 25 -6.57 8.36 5.19
CA ALA A 25 -5.61 7.27 5.19
C ALA A 25 -4.87 7.23 6.53
N LEU A 26 -4.54 6.01 6.96
CA LEU A 26 -3.74 5.78 8.15
C LEU A 26 -2.31 5.46 7.76
N ARG A 27 -1.35 6.06 8.46
CA ARG A 27 0.07 5.88 8.16
C ARG A 27 0.69 4.85 9.10
N ILE A 28 1.41 3.88 8.53
CA ILE A 28 2.25 2.98 9.30
C ILE A 28 3.50 3.76 9.72
N PRO A 29 3.85 3.79 11.02
CA PRO A 29 4.99 4.59 11.49
C PRO A 29 6.31 4.03 10.99
N ILE A 30 7.28 4.93 10.78
CA ILE A 30 8.64 4.56 10.39
C ILE A 30 9.39 3.95 11.58
N ARG A 31 9.22 4.53 12.76
CA ARG A 31 9.94 4.12 13.97
C ARG A 31 9.26 2.93 14.64
N PRO A 32 10.03 1.88 15.00
CA PRO A 32 9.44 0.71 15.67
C PRO A 32 8.76 1.02 17.00
N ALA A 33 9.20 2.08 17.68
CA ALA A 33 8.66 2.46 18.98
C ALA A 33 7.30 3.14 18.88
N ASP A 34 6.94 3.67 17.71
CA ASP A 34 5.67 4.36 17.53
C ASP A 34 4.53 3.34 17.42
N PRO A 35 3.34 3.65 17.94
CA PRO A 35 2.22 2.70 17.89
C PRO A 35 1.70 2.51 16.47
N MET A 36 1.31 1.28 16.14
CA MET A 36 0.67 1.00 14.87
C MET A 36 -0.75 1.57 14.84
N PRO A 37 -1.24 2.00 13.66
CA PRO A 37 -2.61 2.48 13.57
C PRO A 37 -3.61 1.35 13.88
N ALA A 38 -4.70 1.71 14.52
CA ALA A 38 -5.80 0.77 14.77
C ALA A 38 -6.63 0.62 13.50
N VAL A 39 -6.77 -0.60 13.02
CA VAL A 39 -7.56 -0.91 11.81
C VAL A 39 -8.63 -1.91 12.20
N ASP A 40 -9.89 -1.54 12.02
CA ASP A 40 -11.04 -2.35 12.39
C ASP A 40 -12.00 -2.59 11.23
N ALA A 41 -11.61 -2.22 10.02
CA ALA A 41 -12.43 -2.36 8.81
C ALA A 41 -11.54 -2.77 7.63
N PRO A 42 -12.13 -3.34 6.55
CA PRO A 42 -11.36 -3.68 5.35
C PRO A 42 -10.59 -2.50 4.81
N PHE A 43 -9.39 -2.74 4.28
CA PHE A 43 -8.52 -1.67 3.80
C PHE A 43 -7.69 -2.10 2.59
N VAL A 44 -7.19 -1.10 1.87
CA VAL A 44 -6.21 -1.24 0.80
C VAL A 44 -4.89 -0.67 1.31
N LEU A 45 -3.80 -1.38 1.07
CA LEU A 45 -2.46 -0.98 1.48
C LEU A 45 -1.71 -0.36 0.31
N ILE A 46 -1.09 0.80 0.54
CA ILE A 46 -0.19 1.43 -0.41
C ILE A 46 1.23 1.33 0.16
N CYS A 47 2.13 0.69 -0.59
CA CYS A 47 3.45 0.32 -0.08
C CYS A 47 4.54 0.58 -1.12
N PRO A 48 5.64 1.29 -0.74
CA PRO A 48 6.80 1.41 -1.62
C PRO A 48 7.61 0.10 -1.63
N THR A 49 8.49 -0.02 -2.62
CA THR A 49 9.39 -1.16 -2.73
C THR A 49 10.78 -0.75 -2.29
N TYR A 50 11.34 -1.50 -1.34
CA TYR A 50 12.72 -1.38 -0.91
C TYR A 50 13.46 -2.59 -1.46
N ALA A 51 14.08 -2.47 -2.61
CA ALA A 51 14.78 -3.60 -3.20
C ALA A 51 16.28 -3.32 -3.26
N ASP A 52 17.09 -4.31 -2.90
CA ASP A 52 18.46 -4.34 -3.37
C ASP A 52 18.43 -4.78 -4.83
N GLY A 53 19.58 -4.87 -5.50
CA GLY A 53 19.63 -5.26 -6.91
C GLY A 53 19.12 -6.67 -7.19
N GLN A 54 18.82 -7.46 -6.16
CA GLN A 54 18.32 -8.83 -6.27
C GLN A 54 16.89 -8.99 -5.76
N GLY A 55 16.25 -7.90 -5.37
CA GLY A 55 14.88 -7.91 -4.90
C GLY A 55 14.69 -8.32 -3.45
N ARG A 56 15.77 -8.53 -2.70
CA ARG A 56 15.66 -8.90 -1.28
C ARG A 56 15.27 -7.67 -0.46
N GLY A 57 14.44 -7.89 0.55
CA GLY A 57 13.98 -6.79 1.41
C GLY A 57 13.00 -5.86 0.71
N ALA A 58 12.28 -6.36 -0.32
CA ALA A 58 11.36 -5.55 -1.10
C ALA A 58 10.28 -4.90 -0.23
N VAL A 59 9.76 -5.64 0.75
CA VAL A 59 8.73 -5.14 1.66
C VAL A 59 9.40 -4.45 2.84
N PRO A 60 9.09 -3.17 3.11
CA PRO A 60 9.68 -2.47 4.25
C PRO A 60 9.34 -3.17 5.58
N LYS A 61 10.29 -3.18 6.50
CA LYS A 61 10.11 -3.84 7.80
C LYS A 61 8.88 -3.35 8.59
N PRO A 62 8.57 -2.05 8.63
CA PRO A 62 7.33 -1.62 9.31
C PRO A 62 6.07 -2.23 8.71
N VAL A 63 6.03 -2.43 7.39
CA VAL A 63 4.89 -3.06 6.72
C VAL A 63 4.81 -4.53 7.11
N ILE A 64 5.94 -5.23 7.18
CA ILE A 64 5.98 -6.62 7.62
C ILE A 64 5.42 -6.73 9.03
N ARG A 65 5.86 -5.88 9.94
CA ARG A 65 5.37 -5.87 11.32
C ARG A 65 3.87 -5.60 11.39
N PHE A 66 3.37 -4.66 10.57
CA PHE A 66 1.95 -4.34 10.51
C PHE A 66 1.13 -5.56 10.07
N LEU A 67 1.58 -6.26 9.02
CA LEU A 67 0.86 -7.39 8.45
C LEU A 67 1.07 -8.71 9.21
N ASN A 68 1.99 -8.75 10.17
CA ASN A 68 2.17 -9.93 11.02
C ASN A 68 1.01 -10.13 11.99
N ASP A 69 0.20 -9.11 12.24
CA ASP A 69 -1.00 -9.25 13.03
C ASP A 69 -2.08 -9.94 12.18
N PRO A 70 -2.58 -11.13 12.57
CA PRO A 70 -3.57 -11.85 11.78
C PRO A 70 -4.87 -11.06 11.57
N ARG A 71 -5.26 -10.22 12.52
CA ARG A 71 -6.47 -9.40 12.40
C ARG A 71 -6.34 -8.38 11.29
N ARG A 72 -5.19 -7.71 11.21
CA ARG A 72 -4.92 -6.73 10.15
C ARG A 72 -4.86 -7.42 8.79
N ARG A 73 -4.16 -8.55 8.73
CA ARG A 73 -4.03 -9.31 7.48
C ARG A 73 -5.39 -9.78 6.96
N ALA A 74 -6.29 -10.18 7.84
CA ALA A 74 -7.63 -10.62 7.46
C ALA A 74 -8.46 -9.47 6.87
N LEU A 75 -8.16 -8.23 7.20
CA LEU A 75 -8.87 -7.06 6.69
C LEU A 75 -8.28 -6.51 5.39
N LEU A 76 -7.10 -6.96 4.98
CA LEU A 76 -6.47 -6.51 3.75
C LEU A 76 -7.26 -7.00 2.54
N ARG A 77 -7.57 -6.08 1.61
CA ARG A 77 -8.36 -6.39 0.41
C ARG A 77 -7.60 -6.21 -0.89
N GLY A 78 -6.51 -5.46 -0.87
CA GLY A 78 -5.70 -5.25 -2.05
C GLY A 78 -4.48 -4.43 -1.73
N VAL A 79 -3.54 -4.38 -2.68
CA VAL A 79 -2.26 -3.68 -2.52
C VAL A 79 -2.02 -2.79 -3.72
N ILE A 80 -1.54 -1.58 -3.47
CA ILE A 80 -1.03 -0.67 -4.48
C ILE A 80 0.45 -0.52 -4.23
N GLY A 81 1.27 -0.81 -5.25
CA GLY A 81 2.71 -0.78 -5.12
C GLY A 81 3.33 0.47 -5.72
N ALA A 82 4.34 1.00 -5.04
CA ALA A 82 5.17 2.07 -5.55
C ALA A 82 6.59 1.57 -5.75
N GLY A 83 7.32 2.16 -6.67
CA GLY A 83 8.69 1.77 -6.93
C GLY A 83 9.38 2.75 -7.86
N ASN A 84 10.52 2.31 -8.40
CA ASN A 84 11.29 3.06 -9.37
C ASN A 84 11.59 2.12 -10.53
N ARG A 85 11.19 2.50 -11.75
CA ARG A 85 11.38 1.69 -12.94
C ARG A 85 12.85 1.44 -13.28
N ASN A 86 13.75 2.27 -12.74
CA ASN A 86 15.18 2.04 -12.90
C ASN A 86 15.65 0.73 -12.27
N PHE A 87 14.85 0.14 -11.39
CA PHE A 87 15.16 -1.16 -10.79
C PHE A 87 14.68 -2.35 -11.63
N GLY A 88 14.07 -2.11 -12.79
CA GLY A 88 13.68 -3.18 -13.72
C GLY A 88 12.69 -4.16 -13.12
N ALA A 89 13.07 -5.44 -13.08
CA ALA A 89 12.18 -6.52 -12.62
C ALA A 89 11.74 -6.38 -11.16
N THR A 90 12.43 -5.57 -10.34
CA THR A 90 12.05 -5.34 -8.95
C THR A 90 11.12 -4.14 -8.78
N TYR A 91 10.72 -3.50 -9.88
CA TYR A 91 9.77 -2.38 -9.84
C TYR A 91 8.47 -2.82 -9.17
N ALA A 92 8.09 -2.09 -8.11
CA ALA A 92 6.87 -2.37 -7.35
C ALA A 92 6.77 -3.81 -6.83
N LEU A 93 7.89 -4.47 -6.62
CA LEU A 93 7.94 -5.87 -6.17
C LEU A 93 7.23 -6.08 -4.83
N SER A 94 7.25 -5.08 -3.93
CA SER A 94 6.61 -5.19 -2.62
C SER A 94 5.13 -5.56 -2.74
N ALA A 95 4.41 -4.94 -3.67
CA ALA A 95 3.00 -5.22 -3.87
C ALA A 95 2.78 -6.66 -4.31
N ARG A 96 3.62 -7.16 -5.21
CA ARG A 96 3.51 -8.54 -5.68
C ARG A 96 3.79 -9.54 -4.56
N VAL A 97 4.81 -9.29 -3.73
CA VAL A 97 5.14 -10.16 -2.61
C VAL A 97 3.99 -10.21 -1.61
N ILE A 98 3.44 -9.05 -1.25
CA ILE A 98 2.32 -8.98 -0.31
C ILE A 98 1.08 -9.65 -0.90
N ALA A 99 0.78 -9.39 -2.17
CA ALA A 99 -0.38 -9.96 -2.84
C ALA A 99 -0.34 -11.49 -2.83
N GLU A 100 0.82 -12.07 -3.11
CA GLU A 100 0.99 -13.53 -3.11
C GLU A 100 0.85 -14.11 -1.70
N LYS A 101 1.47 -13.50 -0.69
CA LYS A 101 1.45 -14.01 0.68
C LYS A 101 0.09 -13.84 1.36
N CYS A 102 -0.64 -12.79 1.04
CA CYS A 102 -1.91 -12.46 1.68
C CYS A 102 -3.11 -12.84 0.82
N ASP A 103 -2.88 -13.37 -0.37
CA ASP A 103 -3.93 -13.79 -1.31
C ASP A 103 -4.90 -12.65 -1.64
N VAL A 104 -4.34 -11.50 -2.03
CA VAL A 104 -5.10 -10.33 -2.44
C VAL A 104 -4.55 -9.81 -3.78
N PRO A 105 -5.35 -9.05 -4.56
CA PRO A 105 -4.88 -8.54 -5.84
C PRO A 105 -3.96 -7.33 -5.70
N VAL A 106 -3.08 -7.15 -6.69
CA VAL A 106 -2.38 -5.90 -6.91
C VAL A 106 -3.32 -5.00 -7.71
N LEU A 107 -3.74 -3.89 -7.10
CA LEU A 107 -4.75 -3.01 -7.71
C LEU A 107 -4.14 -2.00 -8.66
N TRP A 108 -2.94 -1.51 -8.38
CA TRP A 108 -2.23 -0.55 -9.22
C TRP A 108 -0.76 -0.51 -8.85
N ARG A 109 0.06 0.00 -9.75
CA ARG A 109 1.49 0.26 -9.49
C ARG A 109 1.83 1.63 -10.04
N PHE A 110 2.68 2.37 -9.33
CA PHE A 110 3.10 3.69 -9.77
C PHE A 110 4.58 3.92 -9.43
N GLU A 111 5.18 4.89 -10.09
CA GLU A 111 6.59 5.24 -9.92
C GLU A 111 6.71 6.52 -9.08
N LEU A 112 7.61 6.51 -8.11
CA LEU A 112 7.94 7.66 -7.24
C LEU A 112 6.68 8.20 -6.56
N ALA A 113 6.30 9.45 -6.81
CA ALA A 113 5.10 10.06 -6.23
C ALA A 113 3.87 9.94 -7.14
N GLY A 114 4.00 9.20 -8.24
CA GLY A 114 2.91 9.00 -9.19
C GLY A 114 2.68 10.18 -10.12
N THR A 115 1.99 9.91 -11.22
CA THR A 115 1.56 10.94 -12.17
C THR A 115 0.12 11.33 -11.89
N GLU A 116 -0.36 12.39 -12.54
CA GLU A 116 -1.77 12.77 -12.46
C GLU A 116 -2.69 11.64 -12.93
N THR A 117 -2.28 10.91 -13.96
CA THR A 117 -3.03 9.75 -14.43
C THR A 117 -3.10 8.67 -13.36
N ASP A 118 -1.99 8.40 -12.66
CA ASP A 118 -1.99 7.44 -11.55
C ASP A 118 -2.97 7.87 -10.45
N ILE A 119 -2.97 9.13 -10.09
CA ILE A 119 -3.86 9.68 -9.06
C ILE A 119 -5.32 9.46 -9.45
N GLN A 120 -5.68 9.79 -10.69
CA GLN A 120 -7.05 9.66 -11.18
C GLN A 120 -7.50 8.20 -11.24
N LYS A 121 -6.65 7.31 -11.74
CA LYS A 121 -6.97 5.88 -11.86
C LYS A 121 -7.13 5.23 -10.49
N VAL A 122 -6.22 5.53 -9.57
CA VAL A 122 -6.29 4.96 -8.22
C VAL A 122 -7.52 5.48 -7.49
N ARG A 123 -7.80 6.78 -7.57
CA ARG A 123 -8.98 7.36 -6.92
C ARG A 123 -10.27 6.71 -7.43
N ALA A 124 -10.40 6.57 -8.76
CA ALA A 124 -11.57 5.94 -9.36
C ALA A 124 -11.70 4.48 -8.94
N GLY A 125 -10.59 3.74 -8.97
CA GLY A 125 -10.57 2.33 -8.59
C GLY A 125 -10.91 2.11 -7.12
N LEU A 126 -10.40 2.95 -6.23
CA LEU A 126 -10.70 2.86 -4.80
C LEU A 126 -12.16 3.20 -4.52
N HIS A 127 -12.71 4.18 -5.22
CA HIS A 127 -14.11 4.53 -5.07
C HIS A 127 -15.02 3.37 -5.46
N GLN A 128 -14.75 2.73 -6.58
CA GLN A 128 -15.48 1.54 -7.04
C GLN A 128 -15.33 0.37 -6.07
N PHE A 129 -14.11 0.12 -5.62
CA PHE A 129 -13.79 -0.97 -4.69
C PHE A 129 -14.54 -0.80 -3.37
N ARG A 130 -14.55 0.43 -2.82
CA ARG A 130 -15.27 0.74 -1.59
C ARG A 130 -16.77 0.58 -1.76
N GLY A 131 -17.29 0.93 -2.93
CA GLY A 131 -18.69 0.71 -3.25
C GLY A 131 -19.06 -0.76 -3.25
N LEU A 132 -18.21 -1.61 -3.83
CA LEU A 132 -18.42 -3.05 -3.82
C LEU A 132 -18.39 -3.62 -2.41
N GLU A 133 -17.46 -3.18 -1.56
CA GLU A 133 -17.42 -3.61 -0.17
C GLU A 133 -18.70 -3.23 0.58
N CYS A 134 -19.25 -2.07 0.32
CA CYS A 134 -20.51 -1.65 0.90
C CYS A 134 -21.68 -2.50 0.44
N LEU A 135 -21.65 -2.95 -0.82
CA LEU A 135 -22.72 -3.77 -1.38
C LEU A 135 -22.69 -5.21 -0.89
N THR A 136 -21.53 -5.71 -0.47
CA THR A 136 -21.37 -7.09 -0.02
C THR A 136 -21.68 -7.27 1.46
N VAL A 137 -21.91 -6.20 2.17
CA VAL A 137 -22.28 -6.23 3.57
C VAL A 137 -23.80 -6.36 3.70
#